data_0d46488d084907d2bbe7a02a56cc19d6
#
_entry.id   0d46488d084907d2bbe7a02a56cc19d6
#
_cell.length_a   1.000
_cell.length_b   1.000
_cell.length_c   1.000
_cell.angle_alpha   90.00
_cell.angle_beta   90.00
_cell.angle_gamma   90.00
#
_symmetry.space_group_name_H-M   'P 1'
#
loop_
_entity.id
_entity.type
_entity.pdbx_description
1 polymer ?
#
loop_
_entity_poly.entity_id
_entity_poly.type
_entity_poly.pdbx_seq_one_letter_code
_entity_poly.pdbx_strand_id
1 'polypeptide(L)'
;MPWVTKTNGRPTNRSKPIEPRCIHGNSDFSYQDATKAVSFPIYQTATFGHIGLGQSTGFDYSRVSNPTRQRLEETISALEGACDTVAFSTGMAAISACFELFGAGDHIICSEDLYGGATRLLQTICKKNGLAVDFVDTTDITQISALLRPATKALYIETPSNPMMNITDLHACARIAKEHDLLLIVDNTFLSPYFQNPIELGADIVLHSGSKFLSGHNDTLSGFLSCASQDLADQVRTIAKTTGGNLAPFDCWLVLRGIKTLSIRMKQQQENAAQVARWLMTQPHVSKVYYAGLPEHPGYEVNRKQARGVGSMISFRTDSVETAHRVLEKVKMIIFAESLGGTESLITYPLTQTHCDVPQEMREHLGITGTLLRLSVGLEHVDDIIADLAQALEE
;
A
#
# COMPACT_ATOMS: atom_id res chain seq x y z
N MET A 1 14.26 33.20 -11.49
CA MET A 1 15.44 32.37 -11.84
C MET A 1 14.94 30.94 -11.97
N PRO A 2 15.22 30.22 -13.03
CA PRO A 2 14.77 28.84 -13.17
C PRO A 2 15.55 27.94 -12.22
N TRP A 3 14.85 27.03 -11.58
CA TRP A 3 15.43 25.98 -10.75
C TRP A 3 16.28 25.06 -11.63
N VAL A 4 17.59 25.15 -11.48
CA VAL A 4 18.56 24.26 -12.15
C VAL A 4 18.54 22.94 -11.40
N THR A 5 17.88 21.95 -11.95
CA THR A 5 17.98 20.55 -11.54
C THR A 5 19.37 20.04 -11.89
N LYS A 6 20.22 19.84 -10.89
CA LYS A 6 21.40 18.99 -11.05
C LYS A 6 20.96 17.53 -10.98
N THR A 7 20.80 16.90 -12.11
CA THR A 7 20.69 15.45 -12.25
C THR A 7 22.07 14.84 -11.97
N ASN A 8 22.37 14.60 -10.71
CA ASN A 8 23.44 13.67 -10.37
C ASN A 8 22.80 12.30 -10.20
N GLY A 9 23.23 11.34 -11.04
CA GLY A 9 22.86 9.94 -10.91
C GLY A 9 23.05 9.48 -9.46
N ARG A 10 21.93 9.20 -8.75
CA ARG A 10 21.97 8.73 -7.37
C ARG A 10 22.47 7.29 -7.36
N PRO A 11 23.43 6.92 -6.50
CA PRO A 11 23.80 5.53 -6.32
C PRO A 11 22.59 4.76 -5.79
N THR A 12 22.35 3.58 -6.34
CA THR A 12 21.33 2.62 -5.85
C THR A 12 21.55 2.37 -4.36
N ASN A 13 20.54 2.69 -3.55
CA ASN A 13 20.66 2.89 -2.10
C ASN A 13 20.54 1.55 -1.29
N ARG A 14 20.90 0.40 -1.91
CA ARG A 14 20.83 -0.93 -1.30
C ARG A 14 21.66 -1.13 -0.03
N SER A 15 22.59 -0.20 0.28
CA SER A 15 23.55 -0.37 1.38
C SER A 15 23.23 0.42 2.65
N LYS A 16 22.22 1.29 2.66
CA LYS A 16 21.90 2.11 3.84
C LYS A 16 20.67 1.59 4.58
N PRO A 17 20.74 1.48 5.93
CA PRO A 17 19.60 1.13 6.75
C PRO A 17 18.39 2.01 6.48
N ILE A 18 17.16 1.45 6.52
CA ILE A 18 15.92 2.19 6.28
C ILE A 18 15.47 2.99 7.53
N GLU A 19 15.85 2.53 8.71
CA GLU A 19 15.47 3.12 10.00
C GLU A 19 15.77 4.62 10.11
N PRO A 20 16.99 5.11 9.74
CA PRO A 20 17.25 6.55 9.73
C PRO A 20 16.32 7.33 8.80
N ARG A 21 15.90 6.74 7.68
CA ARG A 21 14.94 7.37 6.75
C ARG A 21 13.53 7.46 7.33
N CYS A 22 13.11 6.47 8.12
CA CYS A 22 11.84 6.54 8.86
C CYS A 22 11.83 7.71 9.84
N ILE A 23 12.94 7.97 10.54
CA ILE A 23 13.02 9.00 11.58
C ILE A 23 13.22 10.39 10.97
N HIS A 24 14.11 10.52 10.00
CA HIS A 24 14.61 11.79 9.50
C HIS A 24 14.14 12.15 8.08
N GLY A 25 13.57 11.21 7.32
CA GLY A 25 13.24 11.37 5.91
C GLY A 25 14.50 11.34 5.05
N ASN A 26 14.63 12.28 4.12
CA ASN A 26 15.82 12.37 3.29
C ASN A 26 17.06 12.76 4.12
N SER A 27 18.22 12.14 3.86
CA SER A 27 19.44 12.26 4.66
C SER A 27 20.14 13.62 4.60
N ASP A 28 19.73 14.49 3.69
CA ASP A 28 20.21 15.88 3.67
C ASP A 28 19.41 16.69 4.70
N PHE A 29 19.85 16.62 5.95
CA PHE A 29 19.26 17.27 7.11
C PHE A 29 19.23 18.81 7.05
N SER A 30 19.19 19.40 5.86
CA SER A 30 19.06 20.83 5.64
C SER A 30 17.62 21.32 5.84
N TYR A 31 16.96 20.87 6.92
CA TYR A 31 15.75 21.53 7.36
C TYR A 31 16.10 22.95 7.80
N GLN A 32 15.79 23.90 6.94
CA GLN A 32 16.04 25.34 7.16
C GLN A 32 14.84 26.00 7.84
N ASP A 33 14.39 25.48 8.96
CA ASP A 33 13.51 26.22 9.83
C ASP A 33 14.34 27.10 10.78
N ALA A 34 14.04 28.37 10.79
CA ALA A 34 14.71 29.33 11.70
C ALA A 34 14.55 28.96 13.18
N THR A 35 13.48 28.22 13.54
CA THR A 35 13.22 27.78 14.92
C THR A 35 13.99 26.52 15.31
N LYS A 36 14.58 25.78 14.36
CA LYS A 36 15.22 24.49 14.60
C LYS A 36 14.30 23.47 15.29
N ALA A 37 13.00 23.52 15.03
CA ALA A 37 12.03 22.60 15.60
C ALA A 37 12.36 21.14 15.22
N VAL A 38 12.42 20.24 16.21
CA VAL A 38 12.69 18.79 15.97
C VAL A 38 11.51 18.11 15.28
N SER A 39 10.28 18.49 15.64
CA SER A 39 9.08 18.06 14.93
C SER A 39 8.73 19.06 13.84
N PHE A 40 8.46 18.59 12.63
CA PHE A 40 8.12 19.47 11.51
C PHE A 40 6.83 20.25 11.81
N PRO A 41 6.78 21.58 11.56
CA PRO A 41 5.58 22.39 11.81
C PRO A 41 4.40 22.02 10.91
N ILE A 42 3.18 22.24 11.41
CA ILE A 42 1.96 22.14 10.61
C ILE A 42 1.65 23.51 10.00
N TYR A 43 1.70 23.61 8.68
CA TYR A 43 1.29 24.79 7.94
C TYR A 43 -0.20 24.67 7.57
N GLN A 44 -1.06 24.91 8.55
CA GLN A 44 -2.52 24.83 8.42
C GLN A 44 -3.07 26.11 7.79
N THR A 45 -2.88 26.25 6.48
CA THR A 45 -3.34 27.40 5.70
C THR A 45 -3.79 26.96 4.31
N ALA A 46 -4.74 27.66 3.72
CA ALA A 46 -5.17 27.44 2.35
C ALA A 46 -4.32 28.24 1.34
N THR A 47 -3.81 29.41 1.72
CA THR A 47 -3.11 30.31 0.80
C THR A 47 -1.88 30.93 1.44
N PHE A 48 -0.93 31.35 0.62
CA PHE A 48 0.32 31.98 1.02
C PHE A 48 0.45 33.35 0.36
N GLY A 49 1.03 34.33 1.07
CA GLY A 49 1.31 35.65 0.54
C GLY A 49 2.49 35.62 -0.44
N HIS A 50 2.39 36.39 -1.52
CA HIS A 50 3.49 36.66 -2.41
C HIS A 50 4.38 37.77 -1.88
N ILE A 51 5.68 37.72 -2.13
CA ILE A 51 6.65 38.76 -1.78
C ILE A 51 6.39 40.03 -2.64
N GLY A 52 5.99 39.83 -3.89
CA GLY A 52 5.68 40.87 -4.84
C GLY A 52 5.10 40.29 -6.13
N LEU A 53 4.79 41.14 -7.10
CA LEU A 53 4.25 40.70 -8.39
C LEU A 53 5.28 39.78 -9.10
N GLY A 54 4.87 38.54 -9.39
CA GLY A 54 5.72 37.51 -9.98
C GLY A 54 6.77 36.92 -9.02
N GLN A 55 6.67 37.18 -7.72
CA GLN A 55 7.62 36.73 -6.68
C GLN A 55 6.91 35.83 -5.66
N SER A 56 6.77 34.56 -6.00
CA SER A 56 6.28 33.54 -5.06
C SER A 56 7.38 33.09 -4.09
N THR A 57 6.99 32.64 -2.91
CA THR A 57 7.86 31.94 -1.96
C THR A 57 8.13 30.47 -2.36
N GLY A 58 7.47 29.97 -3.43
CA GLY A 58 7.40 28.56 -3.82
C GLY A 58 6.11 27.90 -3.37
N PHE A 59 5.35 28.58 -2.52
CA PHE A 59 4.02 28.14 -2.06
C PHE A 59 3.02 29.26 -2.33
N ASP A 60 1.93 28.92 -3.01
CA ASP A 60 0.89 29.87 -3.36
C ASP A 60 -0.47 29.46 -2.79
N TYR A 61 -0.81 28.19 -2.93
CA TYR A 61 -2.09 27.63 -2.53
C TYR A 61 -1.97 26.14 -2.15
N SER A 62 -2.52 25.75 -0.99
CA SER A 62 -2.30 24.42 -0.40
C SER A 62 -2.82 23.24 -1.27
N ARG A 63 -3.82 23.47 -2.15
CA ARG A 63 -4.20 22.44 -3.15
C ARG A 63 -3.04 22.12 -4.12
N VAL A 64 -2.18 23.08 -4.42
CA VAL A 64 -1.04 22.89 -5.32
C VAL A 64 0.18 22.40 -4.55
N SER A 65 0.58 23.14 -3.52
CA SER A 65 1.74 22.81 -2.67
C SER A 65 1.53 23.32 -1.24
N ASN A 66 2.07 22.56 -0.27
CA ASN A 66 2.04 22.94 1.15
C ASN A 66 3.31 22.40 1.81
N PRO A 67 4.02 23.17 2.66
CA PRO A 67 5.29 22.74 3.24
C PRO A 67 5.19 21.43 4.05
N THR A 68 4.11 21.23 4.81
CA THR A 68 3.92 19.99 5.60
C THR A 68 3.68 18.78 4.69
N ARG A 69 2.89 18.95 3.63
CA ARG A 69 2.67 17.88 2.64
C ARG A 69 3.93 17.57 1.85
N GLN A 70 4.67 18.59 1.42
CA GLN A 70 5.95 18.42 0.73
C GLN A 70 6.92 17.61 1.59
N ARG A 71 7.03 17.91 2.89
CA ARG A 71 7.89 17.16 3.80
C ARG A 71 7.51 15.69 3.89
N LEU A 72 6.21 15.39 3.90
CA LEU A 72 5.72 14.00 3.88
C LEU A 72 6.07 13.32 2.54
N GLU A 73 5.82 13.98 1.42
CA GLU A 73 6.10 13.47 0.06
C GLU A 73 7.60 13.17 -0.10
N GLU A 74 8.49 14.06 0.35
CA GLU A 74 9.95 13.84 0.37
C GLU A 74 10.34 12.64 1.25
N THR A 75 9.66 12.45 2.38
CA THR A 75 9.92 11.33 3.29
C THR A 75 9.54 10.00 2.65
N ILE A 76 8.36 9.92 2.03
CA ILE A 76 7.91 8.71 1.32
C ILE A 76 8.82 8.43 0.11
N SER A 77 9.18 9.46 -0.67
CA SER A 77 10.12 9.31 -1.79
C SER A 77 11.46 8.71 -1.34
N ALA A 78 11.99 9.17 -0.20
CA ALA A 78 13.23 8.65 0.36
C ALA A 78 13.11 7.19 0.83
N LEU A 79 11.94 6.81 1.34
CA LEU A 79 11.66 5.45 1.81
C LEU A 79 11.51 4.48 0.62
N GLU A 80 10.78 4.87 -0.43
CA GLU A 80 10.57 4.05 -1.63
C GLU A 80 11.75 4.06 -2.61
N GLY A 81 12.69 5.00 -2.49
CA GLY A 81 13.71 5.23 -3.50
C GLY A 81 13.16 5.89 -4.77
N ALA A 82 12.02 6.57 -4.65
CA ALA A 82 11.34 7.24 -5.74
C ALA A 82 12.01 8.56 -6.12
N CYS A 83 11.79 9.00 -7.37
CA CYS A 83 12.16 10.33 -7.84
C CYS A 83 11.33 11.40 -7.13
N ASP A 84 10.02 11.18 -7.05
CA ASP A 84 9.06 12.05 -6.38
C ASP A 84 7.83 11.26 -5.94
N THR A 85 7.08 11.78 -4.95
CA THR A 85 5.85 11.21 -4.43
C THR A 85 4.76 12.28 -4.34
N VAL A 86 3.53 11.92 -4.65
CA VAL A 86 2.35 12.77 -4.51
C VAL A 86 1.42 12.20 -3.46
N ALA A 87 1.01 13.02 -2.49
CA ALA A 87 0.15 12.63 -1.39
C ALA A 87 -1.32 13.00 -1.66
N PHE A 88 -2.21 12.03 -1.43
CA PHE A 88 -3.66 12.09 -1.65
C PHE A 88 -4.43 11.91 -0.36
N SER A 89 -5.65 12.43 -0.32
CA SER A 89 -6.56 12.36 0.84
C SER A 89 -6.93 10.93 1.28
N THR A 90 -6.86 9.95 0.38
CA THR A 90 -7.14 8.53 0.66
C THR A 90 -6.36 7.63 -0.30
N GLY A 91 -6.21 6.34 0.04
CA GLY A 91 -5.71 5.34 -0.91
C GLY A 91 -6.54 5.28 -2.19
N MET A 92 -7.87 5.38 -2.09
CA MET A 92 -8.76 5.41 -3.27
C MET A 92 -8.55 6.66 -4.15
N ALA A 93 -8.25 7.82 -3.56
CA ALA A 93 -7.92 9.02 -4.33
C ALA A 93 -6.59 8.84 -5.09
N ALA A 94 -5.61 8.16 -4.49
CA ALA A 94 -4.36 7.80 -5.17
C ALA A 94 -4.61 6.79 -6.30
N ILE A 95 -5.39 5.72 -6.07
CA ILE A 95 -5.76 4.74 -7.09
C ILE A 95 -6.49 5.43 -8.26
N SER A 96 -7.48 6.27 -7.96
CA SER A 96 -8.22 7.03 -8.98
C SER A 96 -7.30 7.91 -9.81
N ALA A 97 -6.41 8.68 -9.16
CA ALA A 97 -5.43 9.53 -9.84
C ALA A 97 -4.44 8.73 -10.70
N CYS A 98 -4.07 7.52 -10.26
CA CYS A 98 -3.22 6.63 -11.05
C CYS A 98 -3.91 6.22 -12.36
N PHE A 99 -5.19 5.88 -12.32
CA PHE A 99 -5.93 5.49 -13.53
C PHE A 99 -6.31 6.66 -14.43
N GLU A 100 -6.27 7.91 -13.97
CA GLU A 100 -6.38 9.11 -14.80
C GLU A 100 -5.15 9.33 -15.73
N LEU A 101 -4.08 8.53 -15.58
CA LEU A 101 -2.96 8.50 -16.54
C LEU A 101 -3.34 7.84 -17.87
N PHE A 102 -4.46 7.10 -17.92
CA PHE A 102 -4.90 6.31 -19.06
C PHE A 102 -6.16 6.90 -19.70
N GLY A 103 -6.27 6.75 -21.00
CA GLY A 103 -7.38 7.28 -21.80
C GLY A 103 -8.38 6.20 -22.27
N ALA A 104 -9.44 6.66 -22.91
CA ALA A 104 -10.39 5.76 -23.55
C ALA A 104 -9.71 4.93 -24.65
N GLY A 105 -9.92 3.62 -24.63
CA GLY A 105 -9.30 2.66 -25.55
C GLY A 105 -8.00 2.04 -25.04
N ASP A 106 -7.39 2.60 -24.00
CA ASP A 106 -6.25 1.96 -23.33
C ASP A 106 -6.69 0.68 -22.59
N HIS A 107 -5.74 -0.22 -22.38
CA HIS A 107 -5.96 -1.50 -21.70
C HIS A 107 -4.95 -1.67 -20.56
N ILE A 108 -5.44 -2.22 -19.46
CA ILE A 108 -4.63 -2.56 -18.27
C ILE A 108 -4.86 -4.02 -17.90
N ILE A 109 -3.79 -4.71 -17.57
CA ILE A 109 -3.83 -6.05 -16.97
C ILE A 109 -3.63 -5.89 -15.46
N CYS A 110 -4.57 -6.43 -14.67
CA CYS A 110 -4.58 -6.29 -13.22
C CYS A 110 -4.50 -7.66 -12.54
N SER A 111 -3.90 -7.71 -11.35
CA SER A 111 -4.09 -8.85 -10.45
C SER A 111 -5.59 -9.08 -10.24
N GLU A 112 -6.04 -10.33 -10.20
CA GLU A 112 -7.45 -10.64 -9.94
C GLU A 112 -7.81 -10.51 -8.46
N ASP A 113 -6.86 -10.77 -7.57
CA ASP A 113 -6.99 -10.63 -6.12
C ASP A 113 -6.48 -9.23 -5.69
N LEU A 114 -7.35 -8.24 -5.82
CA LEU A 114 -7.10 -6.84 -5.49
C LEU A 114 -7.99 -6.37 -4.35
N TYR A 115 -7.59 -5.29 -3.71
CA TYR A 115 -8.48 -4.55 -2.83
C TYR A 115 -9.84 -4.28 -3.51
N GLY A 116 -10.95 -4.66 -2.85
CA GLY A 116 -12.30 -4.56 -3.44
C GLY A 116 -12.68 -3.16 -3.94
N GLY A 117 -12.16 -2.10 -3.30
CA GLY A 117 -12.33 -0.72 -3.77
C GLY A 117 -11.66 -0.45 -5.12
N ALA A 118 -10.49 -1.04 -5.38
CA ALA A 118 -9.80 -0.94 -6.67
C ALA A 118 -10.59 -1.67 -7.76
N THR A 119 -11.03 -2.89 -7.48
CA THR A 119 -11.89 -3.68 -8.39
C THR A 119 -13.17 -2.91 -8.74
N ARG A 120 -13.86 -2.35 -7.73
CA ARG A 120 -15.07 -1.53 -7.93
C ARG A 120 -14.78 -0.33 -8.83
N LEU A 121 -13.70 0.43 -8.59
CA LEU A 121 -13.32 1.60 -9.40
C LEU A 121 -13.10 1.20 -10.87
N LEU A 122 -12.33 0.13 -11.11
CA LEU A 122 -12.01 -0.38 -12.44
C LEU A 122 -13.26 -0.83 -13.19
N GLN A 123 -14.14 -1.59 -12.53
CA GLN A 123 -15.36 -2.14 -13.14
C GLN A 123 -16.47 -1.11 -13.34
N THR A 124 -16.41 0.05 -12.69
CA THR A 124 -17.44 1.10 -12.78
C THR A 124 -16.93 2.34 -13.48
N ILE A 125 -16.16 3.18 -12.79
CA ILE A 125 -15.75 4.50 -13.28
C ILE A 125 -14.77 4.37 -14.44
N CYS A 126 -13.72 3.56 -14.31
CA CYS A 126 -12.72 3.37 -15.36
C CYS A 126 -13.35 2.76 -16.62
N LYS A 127 -14.17 1.74 -16.46
CA LYS A 127 -14.93 1.13 -17.56
C LYS A 127 -15.87 2.13 -18.25
N LYS A 128 -16.60 2.95 -17.47
CA LYS A 128 -17.44 4.04 -18.01
C LYS A 128 -16.63 5.04 -18.83
N ASN A 129 -15.38 5.33 -18.42
CA ASN A 129 -14.46 6.22 -19.11
C ASN A 129 -13.76 5.57 -20.31
N GLY A 130 -14.11 4.33 -20.64
CA GLY A 130 -13.59 3.62 -21.83
C GLY A 130 -12.27 2.90 -21.61
N LEU A 131 -11.79 2.76 -20.36
CA LEU A 131 -10.62 1.95 -20.04
C LEU A 131 -11.00 0.45 -20.06
N ALA A 132 -10.24 -0.36 -20.79
CA ALA A 132 -10.39 -1.79 -20.82
C ALA A 132 -9.50 -2.42 -19.73
N VAL A 133 -10.03 -3.41 -19.01
CA VAL A 133 -9.32 -4.06 -17.90
C VAL A 133 -9.54 -5.56 -17.97
N ASP A 134 -8.45 -6.32 -17.92
CA ASP A 134 -8.46 -7.76 -17.70
C ASP A 134 -7.86 -8.10 -16.33
N PHE A 135 -8.56 -8.94 -15.58
CA PHE A 135 -8.12 -9.46 -14.29
C PHE A 135 -7.56 -10.87 -14.48
N VAL A 136 -6.41 -11.15 -13.86
CA VAL A 136 -5.68 -12.41 -14.06
C VAL A 136 -4.91 -12.82 -12.81
N ASP A 137 -4.69 -14.12 -12.63
CA ASP A 137 -3.76 -14.62 -11.63
C ASP A 137 -2.33 -14.22 -12.02
N THR A 138 -1.83 -13.15 -11.39
CA THR A 138 -0.49 -12.62 -11.66
C THR A 138 0.65 -13.43 -11.01
N THR A 139 0.33 -14.45 -10.23
CA THR A 139 1.33 -15.43 -9.76
C THR A 139 1.83 -16.33 -10.90
N ASP A 140 1.00 -16.49 -11.94
CA ASP A 140 1.36 -17.15 -13.19
C ASP A 140 1.64 -16.11 -14.30
N ILE A 141 2.90 -15.82 -14.49
CA ILE A 141 3.40 -14.87 -15.49
C ILE A 141 2.96 -15.18 -16.93
N THR A 142 2.67 -16.44 -17.24
CA THR A 142 2.24 -16.84 -18.60
C THR A 142 0.86 -16.29 -18.94
N GLN A 143 -0.02 -16.12 -17.95
CA GLN A 143 -1.33 -15.55 -18.12
C GLN A 143 -1.27 -14.05 -18.45
N ILE A 144 -0.34 -13.31 -17.84
CA ILE A 144 -0.08 -11.90 -18.19
C ILE A 144 0.30 -11.79 -19.67
N SER A 145 1.25 -12.61 -20.09
CA SER A 145 1.74 -12.59 -21.48
C SER A 145 0.66 -12.94 -22.51
N ALA A 146 -0.26 -13.83 -22.16
CA ALA A 146 -1.38 -14.24 -23.02
C ALA A 146 -2.43 -13.13 -23.26
N LEU A 147 -2.51 -12.14 -22.35
CA LEU A 147 -3.50 -11.02 -22.41
C LEU A 147 -2.92 -9.75 -23.05
N LEU A 148 -1.63 -9.74 -23.41
CA LEU A 148 -1.01 -8.58 -24.04
C LEU A 148 -1.64 -8.28 -25.40
N ARG A 149 -1.93 -6.99 -25.64
CA ARG A 149 -2.46 -6.49 -26.90
C ARG A 149 -1.91 -5.08 -27.18
N PRO A 150 -2.00 -4.57 -28.42
CA PRO A 150 -1.43 -3.27 -28.77
C PRO A 150 -1.94 -2.09 -27.94
N ALA A 151 -3.15 -2.22 -27.38
CA ALA A 151 -3.75 -1.23 -26.50
C ALA A 151 -3.30 -1.35 -25.03
N THR A 152 -2.56 -2.41 -24.65
CA THR A 152 -2.05 -2.57 -23.28
C THR A 152 -1.06 -1.48 -22.94
N LYS A 153 -1.25 -0.81 -21.80
CA LYS A 153 -0.45 0.32 -21.32
C LYS A 153 0.19 0.07 -19.96
N ALA A 154 -0.42 -0.79 -19.13
CA ALA A 154 0.10 -1.04 -17.80
C ALA A 154 -0.21 -2.43 -17.27
N LEU A 155 0.62 -2.85 -16.33
CA LEU A 155 0.36 -3.92 -15.37
C LEU A 155 0.09 -3.28 -14.01
N TYR A 156 -1.05 -3.60 -13.37
CA TYR A 156 -1.39 -3.17 -12.02
C TYR A 156 -1.38 -4.37 -11.07
N ILE A 157 -0.40 -4.42 -10.18
CA ILE A 157 -0.06 -5.57 -9.35
C ILE A 157 -0.25 -5.19 -7.88
N GLU A 158 -0.98 -6.00 -7.11
CA GLU A 158 -0.99 -5.95 -5.64
C GLU A 158 -0.28 -7.18 -5.08
N THR A 159 0.81 -6.97 -4.32
CA THR A 159 1.59 -8.08 -3.76
C THR A 159 2.27 -7.71 -2.43
N PRO A 160 2.00 -8.48 -1.34
CA PRO A 160 1.01 -9.56 -1.23
C PRO A 160 -0.42 -9.06 -1.52
N SER A 161 -1.24 -9.91 -2.15
CA SER A 161 -2.61 -9.58 -2.50
C SER A 161 -3.56 -9.56 -1.29
N ASN A 162 -4.73 -8.98 -1.46
CA ASN A 162 -5.75 -8.87 -0.44
C ASN A 162 -7.10 -9.47 -0.91
N PRO A 163 -7.62 -10.53 -0.25
CA PRO A 163 -7.20 -11.04 1.05
C PRO A 163 -6.33 -12.32 1.02
N MET A 164 -6.02 -12.89 -0.14
CA MET A 164 -5.48 -14.26 -0.25
C MET A 164 -3.97 -14.35 -0.02
N MET A 165 -3.26 -13.22 0.14
CA MET A 165 -1.80 -13.14 0.38
C MET A 165 -0.97 -13.73 -0.78
N ASN A 166 -1.49 -13.74 -2.01
CA ASN A 166 -0.78 -14.19 -3.19
C ASN A 166 0.45 -13.32 -3.45
N ILE A 167 1.55 -13.95 -3.89
CA ILE A 167 2.81 -13.26 -4.17
C ILE A 167 3.10 -13.31 -5.67
N THR A 168 3.18 -12.14 -6.28
CA THR A 168 3.57 -11.98 -7.68
C THR A 168 5.07 -11.69 -7.79
N ASP A 169 5.75 -12.31 -8.76
CA ASP A 169 7.17 -12.05 -9.07
C ASP A 169 7.32 -10.70 -9.78
N LEU A 170 7.69 -9.66 -9.01
CA LEU A 170 7.86 -8.31 -9.52
C LEU A 170 9.00 -8.18 -10.54
N HIS A 171 10.07 -8.97 -10.42
CA HIS A 171 11.14 -8.99 -11.41
C HIS A 171 10.66 -9.54 -12.77
N ALA A 172 9.80 -10.56 -12.73
CA ALA A 172 9.21 -11.10 -13.95
C ALA A 172 8.23 -10.10 -14.59
N CYS A 173 7.38 -9.45 -13.79
CA CYS A 173 6.49 -8.39 -14.28
C CYS A 173 7.27 -7.22 -14.88
N ALA A 174 8.35 -6.78 -14.24
CA ALA A 174 9.19 -5.69 -14.73
C ALA A 174 9.85 -6.02 -16.08
N ARG A 175 10.25 -7.30 -16.30
CA ARG A 175 10.76 -7.72 -17.62
C ARG A 175 9.69 -7.60 -18.70
N ILE A 176 8.47 -8.12 -18.45
CA ILE A 176 7.35 -8.02 -19.40
C ILE A 176 7.01 -6.55 -19.66
N ALA A 177 6.89 -5.74 -18.62
CA ALA A 177 6.58 -4.32 -18.77
C ALA A 177 7.61 -3.62 -19.66
N LYS A 178 8.90 -3.86 -19.43
CA LYS A 178 9.98 -3.29 -20.21
C LYS A 178 10.00 -3.79 -21.65
N GLU A 179 9.75 -5.07 -21.90
CA GLU A 179 9.74 -5.66 -23.26
C GLU A 179 8.60 -5.13 -24.12
N HIS A 180 7.50 -4.71 -23.50
CA HIS A 180 6.29 -4.27 -24.17
C HIS A 180 5.98 -2.76 -24.00
N ASP A 181 6.91 -1.99 -23.43
CA ASP A 181 6.76 -0.55 -23.17
C ASP A 181 5.50 -0.24 -22.34
N LEU A 182 5.30 -0.99 -21.26
CA LEU A 182 4.19 -0.85 -20.33
C LEU A 182 4.66 -0.22 -19.02
N LEU A 183 3.77 0.49 -18.34
CA LEU A 183 3.99 0.90 -16.96
C LEU A 183 3.78 -0.30 -16.01
N LEU A 184 4.70 -0.51 -15.10
CA LEU A 184 4.50 -1.41 -13.96
C LEU A 184 4.10 -0.60 -12.73
N ILE A 185 2.86 -0.80 -12.29
CA ILE A 185 2.26 -0.14 -11.14
C ILE A 185 2.08 -1.18 -10.04
N VAL A 186 2.62 -0.90 -8.86
CA VAL A 186 2.59 -1.85 -7.74
C VAL A 186 1.94 -1.24 -6.51
N ASP A 187 0.87 -1.84 -6.03
CA ASP A 187 0.33 -1.54 -4.70
C ASP A 187 1.16 -2.30 -3.64
N ASN A 188 1.93 -1.54 -2.88
CA ASN A 188 2.87 -2.04 -1.86
C ASN A 188 2.34 -1.80 -0.43
N THR A 189 1.04 -1.65 -0.27
CA THR A 189 0.42 -1.29 1.01
C THR A 189 0.75 -2.27 2.13
N PHE A 190 0.76 -3.60 1.87
CA PHE A 190 0.93 -4.63 2.90
C PHE A 190 2.35 -4.77 3.42
N LEU A 191 3.35 -4.58 2.58
CA LEU A 191 4.75 -4.68 2.98
C LEU A 191 5.37 -3.34 3.36
N SER A 192 4.79 -2.24 2.92
CA SER A 192 5.33 -0.89 3.06
C SER A 192 6.78 -0.78 2.51
N PRO A 193 7.34 0.41 2.38
CA PRO A 193 8.74 0.54 1.97
C PRO A 193 9.73 -0.07 2.98
N TYR A 194 9.27 -0.45 4.17
CA TYR A 194 10.12 -1.12 5.15
C TYR A 194 10.53 -2.52 4.69
N PHE A 195 9.60 -3.30 4.16
CA PHE A 195 9.90 -4.67 3.71
C PHE A 195 10.12 -4.82 2.20
N GLN A 196 9.52 -3.96 1.37
CA GLN A 196 9.64 -4.07 -0.09
C GLN A 196 9.78 -2.69 -0.75
N ASN A 197 10.65 -2.57 -1.74
CA ASN A 197 10.81 -1.36 -2.56
C ASN A 197 10.61 -1.73 -4.04
N PRO A 198 9.38 -1.68 -4.55
CA PRO A 198 9.08 -2.09 -5.93
C PRO A 198 9.81 -1.29 -7.00
N ILE A 199 10.13 0.01 -6.76
CA ILE A 199 10.93 0.81 -7.70
C ILE A 199 12.31 0.19 -7.93
N GLU A 200 12.96 -0.32 -6.87
CA GLU A 200 14.25 -1.02 -7.02
C GLU A 200 14.12 -2.34 -7.79
N LEU A 201 12.91 -2.90 -7.87
CA LEU A 201 12.58 -4.12 -8.60
C LEU A 201 12.10 -3.86 -10.03
N GLY A 202 11.97 -2.59 -10.43
CA GLY A 202 11.61 -2.17 -11.77
C GLY A 202 10.20 -1.62 -11.95
N ALA A 203 9.49 -1.32 -10.86
CA ALA A 203 8.20 -0.62 -10.92
C ALA A 203 8.38 0.85 -11.31
N ASP A 204 7.46 1.38 -12.10
CA ASP A 204 7.40 2.77 -12.50
C ASP A 204 6.63 3.63 -11.51
N ILE A 205 5.58 3.06 -10.92
CA ILE A 205 4.74 3.71 -9.91
C ILE A 205 4.51 2.73 -8.75
N VAL A 206 4.71 3.21 -7.53
CA VAL A 206 4.35 2.49 -6.31
C VAL A 206 3.21 3.21 -5.63
N LEU A 207 2.14 2.48 -5.34
CA LEU A 207 0.97 2.95 -4.66
C LEU A 207 0.96 2.49 -3.19
N HIS A 208 0.50 3.35 -2.30
CA HIS A 208 0.19 3.01 -0.92
C HIS A 208 -1.15 3.57 -0.47
N SER A 209 -1.92 2.75 0.22
CA SER A 209 -2.86 3.26 1.21
C SER A 209 -2.08 3.64 2.48
N GLY A 210 -1.77 4.92 2.63
CA GLY A 210 -1.00 5.39 3.78
C GLY A 210 -1.76 5.31 5.10
N SER A 211 -3.09 5.14 5.04
CA SER A 211 -3.98 4.89 6.18
C SER A 211 -3.64 3.61 6.96
N LYS A 212 -2.80 2.73 6.38
CA LYS A 212 -2.43 1.41 6.90
C LYS A 212 -1.10 1.50 7.66
N PHE A 213 -0.15 0.66 7.35
CA PHE A 213 1.13 0.58 8.04
C PHE A 213 1.92 1.90 8.12
N LEU A 214 1.82 2.77 7.11
CA LEU A 214 2.56 4.03 7.10
C LEU A 214 2.14 4.97 8.24
N SER A 215 0.83 5.23 8.42
CA SER A 215 0.32 5.96 9.58
C SER A 215 0.35 5.08 10.84
N GLY A 216 -0.16 3.87 10.74
CA GLY A 216 -0.04 2.80 11.74
C GLY A 216 -0.83 3.00 13.03
N HIS A 217 -1.76 3.97 13.11
CA HIS A 217 -2.47 4.32 14.34
C HIS A 217 -4.00 4.41 14.16
N ASN A 218 -4.54 3.99 13.02
CA ASN A 218 -5.98 3.98 12.72
C ASN A 218 -6.69 5.35 12.87
N ASP A 219 -5.95 6.47 12.79
CA ASP A 219 -6.39 7.82 13.13
C ASP A 219 -6.42 8.78 11.95
N THR A 220 -5.94 8.39 10.76
CA THR A 220 -5.93 9.22 9.56
C THR A 220 -6.08 8.41 8.28
N LEU A 221 -6.60 9.05 7.24
CA LEU A 221 -6.65 8.54 5.87
C LEU A 221 -5.59 9.21 5.02
N SER A 222 -4.91 8.44 4.17
CA SER A 222 -3.97 8.97 3.19
C SER A 222 -3.71 7.99 2.06
N GLY A 223 -3.21 8.48 0.93
CA GLY A 223 -2.75 7.68 -0.19
C GLY A 223 -1.50 8.29 -0.82
N PHE A 224 -0.67 7.47 -1.45
CA PHE A 224 0.56 7.92 -2.08
C PHE A 224 0.76 7.28 -3.44
N LEU A 225 1.25 8.08 -4.39
CA LEU A 225 1.84 7.59 -5.64
C LEU A 225 3.30 8.04 -5.68
N SER A 226 4.21 7.08 -5.60
CA SER A 226 5.65 7.28 -5.69
C SER A 226 6.13 6.89 -7.08
N CYS A 227 6.73 7.82 -7.81
CA CYS A 227 7.11 7.66 -9.22
C CYS A 227 8.62 7.44 -9.37
N ALA A 228 9.01 6.55 -10.27
CA ALA A 228 10.40 6.28 -10.60
C ALA A 228 11.04 7.41 -11.44
N SER A 229 10.24 8.14 -12.20
CA SER A 229 10.71 9.25 -13.07
C SER A 229 10.00 10.56 -12.76
N GLN A 230 10.68 11.68 -13.09
CA GLN A 230 10.10 13.01 -12.93
C GLN A 230 8.93 13.26 -13.88
N ASP A 231 8.99 12.75 -15.10
CA ASP A 231 7.91 12.93 -16.09
C ASP A 231 6.59 12.31 -15.61
N LEU A 232 6.63 11.11 -15.02
CA LEU A 232 5.46 10.49 -14.41
C LEU A 232 4.97 11.26 -13.18
N ALA A 233 5.88 11.72 -12.34
CA ALA A 233 5.54 12.52 -11.16
C ALA A 233 4.85 13.83 -11.54
N ASP A 234 5.31 14.51 -12.58
CA ASP A 234 4.72 15.77 -13.06
C ASP A 234 3.30 15.55 -13.63
N GLN A 235 3.06 14.42 -14.31
CA GLN A 235 1.73 14.02 -14.75
C GLN A 235 0.81 13.76 -13.54
N VAL A 236 1.26 12.97 -12.56
CA VAL A 236 0.49 12.69 -11.33
C VAL A 236 0.22 13.96 -10.53
N ARG A 237 1.19 14.88 -10.42
CA ARG A 237 0.99 16.19 -9.76
C ARG A 237 -0.03 17.04 -10.51
N THR A 238 -0.05 16.99 -11.84
CA THR A 238 -1.03 17.70 -12.67
C THR A 238 -2.44 17.14 -12.40
N ILE A 239 -2.59 15.83 -12.34
CA ILE A 239 -3.87 15.19 -12.00
C ILE A 239 -4.31 15.58 -10.58
N ALA A 240 -3.43 15.47 -9.59
CA ALA A 240 -3.73 15.81 -8.20
C ALA A 240 -4.17 17.28 -8.04
N LYS A 241 -3.46 18.20 -8.69
CA LYS A 241 -3.81 19.63 -8.72
C LYS A 241 -5.17 19.89 -9.36
N THR A 242 -5.50 19.15 -10.42
CA THR A 242 -6.73 19.32 -11.21
C THR A 242 -7.95 18.73 -10.50
N THR A 243 -7.83 17.50 -10.00
CA THR A 243 -8.91 16.76 -9.32
C THR A 243 -9.10 17.20 -7.86
N GLY A 244 -8.06 17.72 -7.22
CA GLY A 244 -8.14 18.28 -5.87
C GLY A 244 -8.12 17.25 -4.75
N GLY A 245 -7.73 16.01 -5.00
CA GLY A 245 -7.69 14.92 -4.02
C GLY A 245 -6.52 14.96 -3.03
N ASN A 246 -5.97 16.13 -2.74
CA ASN A 246 -4.74 16.31 -1.96
C ASN A 246 -4.93 16.09 -0.47
N LEU A 247 -3.89 15.55 0.20
CA LEU A 247 -3.87 15.33 1.64
C LEU A 247 -3.76 16.66 2.42
N ALA A 248 -4.57 16.80 3.47
CA ALA A 248 -4.57 17.98 4.33
C ALA A 248 -3.31 18.06 5.22
N PRO A 249 -2.85 19.27 5.62
CA PRO A 249 -1.60 19.41 6.39
C PRO A 249 -1.59 18.67 7.73
N PHE A 250 -2.71 18.63 8.44
CA PHE A 250 -2.82 17.93 9.72
C PHE A 250 -2.66 16.40 9.54
N ASP A 251 -3.34 15.83 8.55
CA ASP A 251 -3.18 14.40 8.21
C ASP A 251 -1.76 14.09 7.75
N CYS A 252 -1.12 14.98 6.97
CA CYS A 252 0.29 14.85 6.61
C CYS A 252 1.19 14.74 7.84
N TRP A 253 0.91 15.55 8.87
CA TRP A 253 1.68 15.54 10.11
C TRP A 253 1.48 14.26 10.92
N LEU A 254 0.24 13.75 11.00
CA LEU A 254 -0.08 12.47 11.64
C LEU A 254 0.69 11.33 10.97
N VAL A 255 0.69 11.27 9.63
CA VAL A 255 1.44 10.25 8.88
C VAL A 255 2.95 10.40 9.12
N LEU A 256 3.51 11.62 9.07
CA LEU A 256 4.93 11.86 9.38
C LEU A 256 5.28 11.35 10.79
N ARG A 257 4.40 11.56 11.76
CA ARG A 257 4.58 11.08 13.13
C ARG A 257 4.56 9.55 13.18
N GLY A 258 3.61 8.91 12.48
CA GLY A 258 3.47 7.46 12.39
C GLY A 258 4.68 6.78 11.74
N ILE A 259 5.22 7.35 10.66
CA ILE A 259 6.39 6.81 9.95
C ILE A 259 7.62 6.70 10.86
N LYS A 260 7.78 7.58 11.85
CA LYS A 260 8.93 7.53 12.77
C LYS A 260 9.04 6.21 13.55
N THR A 261 7.94 5.53 13.74
CA THR A 261 7.88 4.22 14.41
C THR A 261 7.63 3.05 13.45
N LEU A 262 7.61 3.30 12.14
CA LEU A 262 7.31 2.28 11.13
C LEU A 262 8.20 1.04 11.29
N SER A 263 9.50 1.23 11.40
CA SER A 263 10.47 0.12 11.46
C SER A 263 10.24 -0.80 12.66
N ILE A 264 10.04 -0.22 13.86
CA ILE A 264 9.82 -1.01 15.06
C ILE A 264 8.44 -1.68 15.07
N ARG A 265 7.41 -1.01 14.52
CA ARG A 265 6.07 -1.60 14.39
C ARG A 265 6.07 -2.78 13.42
N MET A 266 6.56 -2.58 12.20
CA MET A 266 6.61 -3.62 11.17
C MET A 266 7.39 -4.85 11.63
N LYS A 267 8.52 -4.65 12.31
CA LYS A 267 9.32 -5.75 12.86
C LYS A 267 8.54 -6.55 13.90
N GLN A 268 8.00 -5.88 14.91
CA GLN A 268 7.28 -6.55 16.00
C GLN A 268 6.00 -7.21 15.51
N GLN A 269 5.23 -6.53 14.65
CA GLN A 269 4.01 -7.08 14.06
C GLN A 269 4.30 -8.35 13.24
N GLN A 270 5.38 -8.38 12.46
CA GLN A 270 5.80 -9.57 11.72
C GLN A 270 6.22 -10.71 12.65
N GLU A 271 6.96 -10.42 13.73
CA GLU A 271 7.37 -11.43 14.72
C GLU A 271 6.15 -12.06 15.40
N ASN A 272 5.17 -11.24 15.77
CA ASN A 272 3.89 -11.71 16.32
C ASN A 272 3.13 -12.55 15.28
N ALA A 273 2.97 -12.05 14.06
CA ALA A 273 2.24 -12.73 12.99
C ALA A 273 2.83 -14.10 12.65
N ALA A 274 4.15 -14.22 12.64
CA ALA A 274 4.80 -15.50 12.39
C ALA A 274 4.51 -16.56 13.49
N GLN A 275 4.33 -16.13 14.73
CA GLN A 275 3.95 -17.02 15.83
C GLN A 275 2.47 -17.39 15.76
N VAL A 276 1.61 -16.40 15.54
CA VAL A 276 0.15 -16.60 15.36
C VAL A 276 -0.14 -17.52 14.17
N ALA A 277 0.53 -17.32 13.02
CA ALA A 277 0.32 -18.15 11.85
C ALA A 277 0.69 -19.63 12.10
N ARG A 278 1.84 -19.88 12.75
CA ARG A 278 2.24 -21.25 13.13
C ARG A 278 1.27 -21.89 14.11
N TRP A 279 0.79 -21.13 15.09
CA TRP A 279 -0.19 -21.60 16.04
C TRP A 279 -1.53 -21.93 15.35
N LEU A 280 -2.03 -21.06 14.45
CA LEU A 280 -3.25 -21.30 13.69
C LEU A 280 -3.20 -22.61 12.89
N MET A 281 -2.03 -22.98 12.33
CA MET A 281 -1.87 -24.25 11.60
C MET A 281 -2.08 -25.49 12.46
N THR A 282 -2.00 -25.37 13.79
CA THR A 282 -2.19 -26.49 14.72
C THR A 282 -3.62 -26.57 15.27
N GLN A 283 -4.50 -25.62 14.92
CA GLN A 283 -5.85 -25.57 15.52
C GLN A 283 -6.83 -26.46 14.75
N PRO A 284 -7.64 -27.26 15.45
CA PRO A 284 -8.54 -28.23 14.82
C PRO A 284 -9.62 -27.56 13.97
N HIS A 285 -10.05 -26.34 14.33
CA HIS A 285 -11.07 -25.57 13.63
C HIS A 285 -10.53 -24.64 12.54
N VAL A 286 -9.24 -24.75 12.20
CA VAL A 286 -8.57 -23.98 11.13
C VAL A 286 -8.17 -24.93 10.01
N SER A 287 -8.81 -24.80 8.85
CA SER A 287 -8.59 -25.70 7.72
C SER A 287 -7.44 -25.25 6.82
N LYS A 288 -7.12 -23.94 6.79
CA LYS A 288 -6.01 -23.40 5.97
C LYS A 288 -5.54 -22.05 6.50
N VAL A 289 -4.24 -21.80 6.43
CA VAL A 289 -3.60 -20.51 6.77
C VAL A 289 -2.89 -19.96 5.53
N TYR A 290 -3.10 -18.68 5.24
CA TYR A 290 -2.45 -17.93 4.17
C TYR A 290 -1.53 -16.89 4.80
N TYR A 291 -0.24 -17.15 4.79
CA TYR A 291 0.77 -16.25 5.30
C TYR A 291 2.09 -16.46 4.54
N ALA A 292 2.58 -15.43 3.89
CA ALA A 292 3.76 -15.54 3.02
C ALA A 292 5.06 -15.95 3.75
N GLY A 293 5.05 -15.91 5.10
CA GLY A 293 6.16 -16.36 5.93
C GLY A 293 6.20 -17.86 6.24
N LEU A 294 5.20 -18.62 5.83
CA LEU A 294 5.18 -20.07 5.99
C LEU A 294 5.91 -20.74 4.79
N PRO A 295 6.81 -21.70 5.02
CA PRO A 295 7.51 -22.39 3.93
C PRO A 295 6.59 -23.09 2.92
N GLU A 296 5.40 -23.49 3.37
CA GLU A 296 4.37 -24.14 2.56
C GLU A 296 3.59 -23.15 1.66
N HIS A 297 3.79 -21.84 1.85
CA HIS A 297 3.12 -20.84 1.04
C HIS A 297 3.69 -20.85 -0.40
N PRO A 298 2.84 -20.90 -1.46
CA PRO A 298 3.32 -21.00 -2.84
C PRO A 298 4.29 -19.88 -3.23
N GLY A 299 4.08 -18.68 -2.73
CA GLY A 299 4.92 -17.50 -2.99
C GLY A 299 6.12 -17.32 -2.05
N TYR A 300 6.40 -18.25 -1.14
CA TYR A 300 7.45 -18.10 -0.13
C TYR A 300 8.82 -17.77 -0.72
N GLU A 301 9.27 -18.54 -1.72
CA GLU A 301 10.58 -18.34 -2.34
C GLU A 301 10.64 -17.06 -3.20
N VAL A 302 9.53 -16.68 -3.84
CA VAL A 302 9.42 -15.42 -4.58
C VAL A 302 9.54 -14.24 -3.62
N ASN A 303 8.77 -14.26 -2.52
CA ASN A 303 8.83 -13.20 -1.52
C ASN A 303 10.24 -13.03 -0.93
N ARG A 304 10.91 -14.13 -0.57
CA ARG A 304 12.29 -14.09 -0.03
C ARG A 304 13.31 -13.44 -0.97
N LYS A 305 13.09 -13.50 -2.27
CA LYS A 305 14.00 -12.91 -3.27
C LYS A 305 13.78 -11.41 -3.47
N GLN A 306 12.53 -10.94 -3.32
CA GLN A 306 12.15 -9.57 -3.65
C GLN A 306 11.87 -8.69 -2.44
N ALA A 307 11.59 -9.28 -1.26
CA ALA A 307 11.25 -8.53 -0.05
C ALA A 307 12.21 -8.88 1.11
N ARG A 308 12.34 -7.96 2.06
CA ARG A 308 13.12 -8.11 3.30
C ARG A 308 12.31 -8.73 4.45
N GLY A 309 11.01 -8.89 4.23
CA GLY A 309 10.08 -9.45 5.20
C GLY A 309 8.78 -9.89 4.54
N VAL A 310 7.87 -10.37 5.36
CA VAL A 310 6.59 -10.97 4.93
C VAL A 310 5.37 -10.21 5.46
N GLY A 311 5.59 -9.18 6.30
CA GLY A 311 4.53 -8.40 6.91
C GLY A 311 3.78 -9.13 8.02
N SER A 312 2.61 -8.59 8.39
CA SER A 312 1.82 -9.08 9.52
C SER A 312 0.37 -9.42 9.16
N MET A 313 0.06 -9.52 7.87
CA MET A 313 -1.27 -9.90 7.42
C MET A 313 -1.37 -11.41 7.32
N ILE A 314 -2.40 -11.98 7.92
CA ILE A 314 -2.74 -13.40 7.87
C ILE A 314 -4.18 -13.52 7.39
N SER A 315 -4.43 -14.41 6.43
CA SER A 315 -5.79 -14.90 6.21
C SER A 315 -5.86 -16.37 6.58
N PHE A 316 -6.98 -16.80 7.10
CA PHE A 316 -7.18 -18.20 7.44
C PHE A 316 -8.63 -18.62 7.21
N ARG A 317 -8.83 -19.90 6.97
CA ARG A 317 -10.15 -20.51 6.83
C ARG A 317 -10.48 -21.32 8.06
N THR A 318 -11.68 -21.13 8.56
CA THR A 318 -12.26 -22.02 9.53
C THR A 318 -12.82 -23.30 8.87
N ASP A 319 -13.18 -24.29 9.66
CA ASP A 319 -13.83 -25.53 9.22
C ASP A 319 -15.27 -25.32 8.81
N SER A 320 -15.96 -24.32 9.36
CA SER A 320 -17.35 -23.96 9.04
C SER A 320 -17.59 -22.46 9.08
N VAL A 321 -18.72 -22.02 8.53
CA VAL A 321 -19.18 -20.62 8.60
C VAL A 321 -19.56 -20.26 10.03
N GLU A 322 -20.14 -21.19 10.75
CA GLU A 322 -20.52 -21.04 12.16
C GLU A 322 -19.29 -20.75 13.03
N THR A 323 -18.19 -21.45 12.79
CA THR A 323 -16.92 -21.17 13.47
C THR A 323 -16.39 -19.79 13.12
N ALA A 324 -16.46 -19.38 11.86
CA ALA A 324 -16.04 -18.03 11.45
C ALA A 324 -16.85 -16.94 12.17
N HIS A 325 -18.17 -17.09 12.24
CA HIS A 325 -19.05 -16.16 12.94
C HIS A 325 -18.77 -16.14 14.44
N ARG A 326 -18.59 -17.32 15.07
CA ARG A 326 -18.23 -17.44 16.48
C ARG A 326 -16.93 -16.70 16.78
N VAL A 327 -15.89 -16.86 15.96
CA VAL A 327 -14.63 -16.13 16.14
C VAL A 327 -14.87 -14.62 16.14
N LEU A 328 -15.62 -14.10 15.16
CA LEU A 328 -15.91 -12.67 15.06
C LEU A 328 -16.69 -12.12 16.27
N GLU A 329 -17.59 -12.93 16.85
CA GLU A 329 -18.44 -12.56 17.98
C GLU A 329 -17.71 -12.70 19.33
N LYS A 330 -16.74 -13.63 19.44
CA LYS A 330 -16.13 -14.01 20.72
C LYS A 330 -14.78 -13.37 20.98
N VAL A 331 -14.07 -12.84 19.96
CA VAL A 331 -12.84 -12.09 20.21
C VAL A 331 -13.10 -10.91 21.14
N LYS A 332 -12.18 -10.63 22.05
CA LYS A 332 -12.32 -9.63 23.13
C LYS A 332 -11.32 -8.51 23.01
N MET A 333 -10.07 -8.85 22.74
CA MET A 333 -8.96 -7.90 22.57
C MET A 333 -8.77 -7.58 21.10
N ILE A 334 -8.83 -8.57 20.23
CA ILE A 334 -8.82 -8.37 18.77
C ILE A 334 -10.13 -7.70 18.37
N ILE A 335 -10.03 -6.61 17.62
CA ILE A 335 -11.21 -5.82 17.26
C ILE A 335 -11.78 -6.32 15.93
N PHE A 336 -13.06 -6.68 15.90
CA PHE A 336 -13.76 -6.95 14.66
C PHE A 336 -14.06 -5.64 13.95
N ALA A 337 -13.21 -5.27 13.00
CA ALA A 337 -13.31 -4.02 12.27
C ALA A 337 -12.68 -4.14 10.88
N GLU A 338 -13.06 -3.25 10.00
CA GLU A 338 -12.35 -3.05 8.73
C GLU A 338 -11.00 -2.34 8.98
N SER A 339 -10.16 -2.26 7.97
CA SER A 339 -8.82 -1.73 7.97
C SER A 339 -7.75 -2.78 8.36
N LEU A 340 -6.51 -2.32 8.56
CA LEU A 340 -5.34 -3.13 8.88
C LEU A 340 -4.12 -2.23 9.17
N GLY A 341 -3.06 -2.82 9.69
CA GLY A 341 -1.75 -2.18 9.80
C GLY A 341 -1.61 -1.18 10.94
N GLY A 342 -2.62 -1.10 11.81
CA GLY A 342 -2.56 -0.32 13.06
C GLY A 342 -1.75 -1.01 14.14
N THR A 343 -1.64 -0.34 15.29
CA THR A 343 -1.01 -0.88 16.50
C THR A 343 -1.85 -1.99 17.11
N GLU A 344 -3.17 -1.93 16.93
CA GLU A 344 -4.15 -2.90 17.42
C GLU A 344 -4.32 -4.05 16.42
N SER A 345 -4.56 -5.25 16.94
CA SER A 345 -4.96 -6.40 16.12
C SER A 345 -6.40 -6.25 15.65
N LEU A 346 -6.61 -6.37 14.32
CA LEU A 346 -7.93 -6.27 13.70
C LEU A 346 -8.27 -7.57 12.97
N ILE A 347 -9.50 -8.07 13.17
CA ILE A 347 -10.04 -9.19 12.38
C ILE A 347 -11.16 -8.68 11.47
N THR A 348 -11.16 -9.15 10.22
CA THR A 348 -12.08 -8.71 9.18
C THR A 348 -12.77 -9.93 8.55
N TYR A 349 -14.03 -9.77 8.16
CA TYR A 349 -14.79 -10.75 7.39
C TYR A 349 -14.86 -10.31 5.93
N PRO A 350 -13.95 -10.75 5.04
CA PRO A 350 -13.84 -10.22 3.68
C PRO A 350 -15.13 -10.32 2.87
N LEU A 351 -15.89 -11.41 3.05
CA LEU A 351 -17.10 -11.70 2.29
C LEU A 351 -18.14 -10.57 2.34
N THR A 352 -18.36 -9.96 3.52
CA THR A 352 -19.41 -8.95 3.74
C THR A 352 -18.87 -7.54 3.95
N GLN A 353 -17.53 -7.39 4.10
CA GLN A 353 -16.89 -6.11 4.34
C GLN A 353 -16.05 -5.70 3.13
N THR A 354 -14.77 -6.01 3.11
CA THR A 354 -13.81 -5.45 2.15
C THR A 354 -14.03 -5.89 0.69
N HIS A 355 -14.74 -7.01 0.46
CA HIS A 355 -14.99 -7.59 -0.86
C HIS A 355 -16.49 -7.78 -1.17
N CYS A 356 -17.37 -7.13 -0.41
CA CYS A 356 -18.83 -7.26 -0.63
C CYS A 356 -19.27 -6.79 -2.03
N ASP A 357 -18.58 -5.80 -2.58
CA ASP A 357 -18.85 -5.22 -3.90
C ASP A 357 -18.19 -6.01 -5.06
N VAL A 358 -17.34 -7.00 -4.78
CA VAL A 358 -16.75 -7.87 -5.81
C VAL A 358 -17.83 -8.86 -6.28
N PRO A 359 -17.98 -9.09 -7.59
CA PRO A 359 -18.98 -10.05 -8.12
C PRO A 359 -18.86 -11.43 -7.46
N GLN A 360 -19.99 -12.07 -7.19
CA GLN A 360 -20.04 -13.35 -6.48
C GLN A 360 -19.17 -14.43 -7.17
N GLU A 361 -19.27 -14.56 -8.48
CA GLU A 361 -18.46 -15.53 -9.26
C GLU A 361 -16.97 -15.33 -9.07
N MET A 362 -16.52 -14.05 -9.05
CA MET A 362 -15.11 -13.71 -8.82
C MET A 362 -14.69 -14.02 -7.38
N ARG A 363 -15.55 -13.73 -6.38
CA ARG A 363 -15.28 -14.10 -4.98
C ARG A 363 -15.16 -15.61 -4.79
N GLU A 364 -16.06 -16.39 -5.43
CA GLU A 364 -16.03 -17.85 -5.39
C GLU A 364 -14.76 -18.40 -6.07
N HIS A 365 -14.41 -17.85 -7.24
CA HIS A 365 -13.17 -18.20 -7.95
C HIS A 365 -11.93 -17.93 -7.08
N LEU A 366 -11.82 -16.76 -6.47
CA LEU A 366 -10.75 -16.40 -5.55
C LEU A 366 -10.79 -17.17 -4.23
N GLY A 367 -11.92 -17.86 -3.96
CA GLY A 367 -12.11 -18.57 -2.70
C GLY A 367 -12.41 -17.63 -1.52
N ILE A 368 -12.95 -16.45 -1.75
CA ILE A 368 -13.45 -15.54 -0.70
C ILE A 368 -14.85 -16.03 -0.28
N THR A 369 -14.86 -16.96 0.66
CA THR A 369 -16.06 -17.67 1.14
C THR A 369 -16.39 -17.30 2.58
N GLY A 370 -17.53 -17.78 3.08
CA GLY A 370 -17.99 -17.54 4.44
C GLY A 370 -17.09 -18.10 5.54
N THR A 371 -16.12 -18.93 5.21
CA THR A 371 -15.14 -19.47 6.18
C THR A 371 -13.85 -18.64 6.24
N LEU A 372 -13.69 -17.64 5.38
CA LEU A 372 -12.44 -16.86 5.31
C LEU A 372 -12.46 -15.68 6.28
N LEU A 373 -11.45 -15.60 7.12
CA LEU A 373 -11.16 -14.49 8.01
C LEU A 373 -9.80 -13.88 7.66
N ARG A 374 -9.66 -12.55 7.82
CA ARG A 374 -8.38 -11.85 7.64
C ARG A 374 -8.00 -11.17 8.94
N LEU A 375 -6.80 -11.44 9.43
CA LEU A 375 -6.22 -10.89 10.65
C LEU A 375 -5.06 -9.95 10.32
N SER A 376 -5.14 -8.71 10.78
CA SER A 376 -4.04 -7.77 10.85
C SER A 376 -3.45 -7.85 12.24
N VAL A 377 -2.27 -8.43 12.38
CA VAL A 377 -1.63 -8.63 13.68
C VAL A 377 -1.00 -7.33 14.17
N GLY A 378 -1.33 -6.92 15.37
CA GLY A 378 -0.87 -5.70 16.04
C GLY A 378 0.38 -5.89 16.90
N LEU A 379 0.52 -4.99 17.87
CA LEU A 379 1.68 -4.90 18.77
C LEU A 379 1.44 -5.48 20.15
N GLU A 380 0.25 -6.03 20.40
CA GLU A 380 -0.09 -6.68 21.67
C GLU A 380 0.87 -7.85 21.95
N HIS A 381 0.95 -8.30 23.17
CA HIS A 381 1.75 -9.48 23.46
C HIS A 381 1.21 -10.68 22.70
N VAL A 382 2.08 -11.43 22.03
CA VAL A 382 1.66 -12.52 21.13
C VAL A 382 0.84 -13.60 21.84
N ASP A 383 1.15 -13.90 23.10
CA ASP A 383 0.40 -14.88 23.88
C ASP A 383 -1.03 -14.41 24.16
N ASP A 384 -1.26 -13.10 24.31
CA ASP A 384 -2.60 -12.55 24.50
C ASP A 384 -3.42 -12.63 23.19
N ILE A 385 -2.78 -12.36 22.02
CA ILE A 385 -3.42 -12.53 20.71
C ILE A 385 -3.83 -13.99 20.52
N ILE A 386 -2.93 -14.93 20.82
CA ILE A 386 -3.18 -16.37 20.72
C ILE A 386 -4.28 -16.80 21.68
N ALA A 387 -4.25 -16.33 22.93
CA ALA A 387 -5.27 -16.66 23.93
C ALA A 387 -6.67 -16.16 23.51
N ASP A 388 -6.74 -14.95 22.93
CA ASP A 388 -8.02 -14.39 22.43
C ASP A 388 -8.58 -15.20 21.25
N LEU A 389 -7.74 -15.60 20.31
CA LEU A 389 -8.14 -16.48 19.20
C LEU A 389 -8.52 -17.89 19.71
N ALA A 390 -7.78 -18.44 20.66
CA ALA A 390 -8.04 -19.77 21.19
C ALA A 390 -9.43 -19.84 21.82
N GLN A 391 -9.75 -18.93 22.75
CA GLN A 391 -11.07 -18.90 23.39
C GLN A 391 -12.23 -18.61 22.40
N ALA A 392 -11.94 -17.94 21.27
CA ALA A 392 -12.94 -17.65 20.24
C ALA A 392 -13.14 -18.83 19.28
N LEU A 393 -12.13 -19.71 19.12
CA LEU A 393 -12.23 -20.93 18.32
C LEU A 393 -12.86 -22.09 19.11
N GLU A 394 -12.81 -22.09 20.43
CA GLU A 394 -13.44 -23.09 21.28
C GLU A 394 -14.98 -23.00 21.25
N GLU A 395 -15.68 -24.15 21.44
CA GLU A 395 -17.14 -24.22 21.42
C GLU A 395 -17.82 -23.55 22.64
#